data_78d752b9976088d70d30acb6727b5bc3
#
_entry.id   78d752b9976088d70d30acb6727b5bc3
#
_cell.length_a   1.000
_cell.length_b   1.000
_cell.length_c   1.000
_cell.angle_alpha   90.00
_cell.angle_beta   90.00
_cell.angle_gamma   90.00
#
_symmetry.space_group_name_H-M   'P 1'
#
loop_
_entity.id
_entity.type
_entity.pdbx_description
1 polymer ?
#
loop_
_entity_poly.entity_id
_entity_poly.type
_entity_poly.pdbx_seq_one_letter_code
_entity_poly.pdbx_strand_id
1 'polypeptide(L)'
;MKKEKILLIIPAYNEAEGIVGVIEKVDAYREKSDYNLDYLVVNDGSTDNEEELLLLHQIKHVELVQNLGIGGAVQTGYLYAKRNNYDIAIQFDGDGQHDIESLPHLIDPIINGEADFTVGSRFVKDSISDFKSTGARQLGIKILSRLIKWTSKIQIKDVTSGYRAGNKKVIEQFAKFYPSKYPEPESYMHLFSKNIRVQEVGVRMFERLTGKSSINLRKAVSYMIDVSLSILITALLEKED
;
A
#
# COMPACT_ATOMS: atom_id res chain seq x y z
N MET A 1 12.95 -0.10 26.16
CA MET A 1 13.24 0.35 24.78
C MET A 1 12.08 1.22 24.33
N LYS A 2 12.34 2.30 23.58
CA LYS A 2 11.26 3.12 23.01
C LYS A 2 10.57 2.29 21.92
N LYS A 3 9.24 2.13 22.00
CA LYS A 3 8.50 1.43 20.94
C LYS A 3 8.46 2.32 19.69
N GLU A 4 8.66 1.73 18.51
CA GLU A 4 8.54 2.42 17.23
C GLU A 4 7.15 3.03 17.08
N LYS A 5 7.09 4.25 16.55
CA LYS A 5 5.85 4.95 16.25
C LYS A 5 5.39 4.57 14.85
N ILE A 6 4.25 3.90 14.74
CA ILE A 6 3.76 3.28 13.51
C ILE A 6 2.50 3.97 13.04
N LEU A 7 2.41 4.29 11.75
CA LEU A 7 1.24 4.91 11.11
C LEU A 7 0.63 3.95 10.08
N LEU A 8 -0.66 3.66 10.21
CA LEU A 8 -1.47 3.14 9.11
C LEU A 8 -1.94 4.32 8.26
N ILE A 9 -1.59 4.34 6.99
CA ILE A 9 -2.09 5.25 5.96
C ILE A 9 -3.26 4.56 5.28
N ILE A 10 -4.46 5.10 5.42
CA ILE A 10 -5.70 4.52 4.90
C ILE A 10 -6.24 5.46 3.82
N PRO A 11 -5.83 5.27 2.54
CA PRO A 11 -6.43 6.01 1.45
C PRO A 11 -7.87 5.58 1.25
N ALA A 12 -8.77 6.54 1.08
CA ALA A 12 -10.19 6.32 0.88
C ALA A 12 -10.74 7.25 -0.20
N TYR A 13 -11.61 6.73 -1.06
CA TYR A 13 -12.33 7.48 -2.07
C TYR A 13 -13.66 6.81 -2.38
N ASN A 14 -14.77 7.43 -1.96
CA ASN A 14 -16.13 6.89 -2.08
C ASN A 14 -16.25 5.49 -1.41
N GLU A 15 -15.73 5.38 -0.20
CA GLU A 15 -15.77 4.15 0.62
C GLU A 15 -16.69 4.31 1.86
N ALA A 16 -17.66 5.25 1.80
CA ALA A 16 -18.58 5.55 2.90
C ALA A 16 -19.27 4.30 3.49
N GLU A 17 -19.61 3.32 2.65
CA GLU A 17 -20.25 2.07 3.11
C GLU A 17 -19.37 1.18 3.99
N GLY A 18 -18.03 1.27 3.86
CA GLY A 18 -17.08 0.36 4.49
C GLY A 18 -16.13 1.00 5.49
N ILE A 19 -15.80 2.28 5.34
CA ILE A 19 -14.70 2.92 6.04
C ILE A 19 -14.84 2.88 7.57
N VAL A 20 -16.03 3.11 8.11
CA VAL A 20 -16.28 3.06 9.56
C VAL A 20 -15.98 1.67 10.12
N GLY A 21 -16.47 0.61 9.46
CA GLY A 21 -16.21 -0.75 9.89
C GLY A 21 -14.74 -1.18 9.76
N VAL A 22 -13.98 -0.59 8.82
CA VAL A 22 -12.53 -0.78 8.72
C VAL A 22 -11.84 -0.14 9.93
N ILE A 23 -12.21 1.09 10.29
CA ILE A 23 -11.62 1.80 11.42
C ILE A 23 -11.95 1.11 12.76
N GLU A 24 -13.18 0.63 12.94
CA GLU A 24 -13.56 -0.15 14.14
C GLU A 24 -12.65 -1.38 14.33
N LYS A 25 -12.32 -2.10 13.25
CA LYS A 25 -11.37 -3.23 13.32
C LYS A 25 -9.95 -2.77 13.66
N VAL A 26 -9.52 -1.65 13.10
CA VAL A 26 -8.20 -1.06 13.41
C VAL A 26 -8.14 -0.65 14.87
N ASP A 27 -9.15 0.01 15.41
CA ASP A 27 -9.19 0.45 16.81
C ASP A 27 -9.25 -0.74 17.77
N ALA A 28 -10.07 -1.76 17.47
CA ALA A 28 -10.10 -2.99 18.26
C ALA A 28 -8.74 -3.73 18.26
N TYR A 29 -7.99 -3.68 17.15
CA TYR A 29 -6.64 -4.22 17.08
C TYR A 29 -5.66 -3.38 17.91
N ARG A 30 -5.74 -2.06 17.85
CA ARG A 30 -4.87 -1.13 18.60
C ARG A 30 -4.99 -1.33 20.12
N GLU A 31 -6.20 -1.54 20.62
CA GLU A 31 -6.46 -1.76 22.04
C GLU A 31 -5.78 -3.01 22.62
N LYS A 32 -5.65 -4.08 21.82
CA LYS A 32 -5.04 -5.35 22.26
C LYS A 32 -3.58 -5.50 21.84
N SER A 33 -3.10 -4.61 20.96
CA SER A 33 -1.77 -4.71 20.36
C SER A 33 -0.70 -4.07 21.24
N ASP A 34 0.48 -4.70 21.23
CA ASP A 34 1.66 -4.12 21.88
C ASP A 34 2.37 -3.04 21.04
N TYR A 35 1.95 -2.84 19.79
CA TYR A 35 2.53 -1.82 18.93
C TYR A 35 2.04 -0.41 19.27
N ASN A 36 2.91 0.58 19.13
CA ASN A 36 2.51 2.00 19.22
C ASN A 36 1.93 2.44 17.85
N LEU A 37 0.69 2.02 17.60
CA LEU A 37 0.01 2.10 16.32
C LEU A 37 -0.98 3.26 16.29
N ASP A 38 -0.81 4.13 15.31
CA ASP A 38 -1.75 5.19 14.92
C ASP A 38 -2.30 4.92 13.52
N TYR A 39 -3.39 5.60 13.14
CA TYR A 39 -3.87 5.63 11.77
C TYR A 39 -4.17 7.05 11.29
N LEU A 40 -4.24 7.20 9.98
CA LEU A 40 -4.71 8.40 9.29
C LEU A 40 -5.50 7.97 8.04
N VAL A 41 -6.78 8.31 8.00
CA VAL A 41 -7.57 8.23 6.78
C VAL A 41 -7.20 9.42 5.89
N VAL A 42 -6.91 9.17 4.63
CA VAL A 42 -6.71 10.21 3.63
C VAL A 42 -7.88 10.13 2.65
N ASN A 43 -8.88 10.99 2.88
CA ASN A 43 -10.02 11.12 1.98
C ASN A 43 -9.60 11.86 0.72
N ASP A 44 -9.59 11.17 -0.41
CA ASP A 44 -9.10 11.66 -1.70
C ASP A 44 -10.18 12.45 -2.47
N GLY A 45 -10.87 13.37 -1.78
CA GLY A 45 -11.91 14.20 -2.34
C GLY A 45 -13.15 13.40 -2.72
N SER A 46 -13.66 12.59 -1.81
CA SER A 46 -14.87 11.78 -2.01
C SER A 46 -16.09 12.64 -2.33
N THR A 47 -16.97 12.08 -3.14
CA THR A 47 -18.22 12.75 -3.58
C THR A 47 -19.48 12.14 -2.95
N ASP A 48 -19.30 11.09 -2.17
CA ASP A 48 -20.34 10.48 -1.32
C ASP A 48 -20.36 11.13 0.08
N ASN A 49 -21.02 10.49 1.04
CA ASN A 49 -21.08 10.99 2.42
C ASN A 49 -19.91 10.52 3.31
N GLU A 50 -18.77 10.12 2.74
CA GLU A 50 -17.61 9.63 3.48
C GLU A 50 -17.10 10.67 4.49
N GLU A 51 -16.90 11.93 4.06
CA GLU A 51 -16.45 13.02 4.95
C GLU A 51 -17.37 13.21 6.16
N GLU A 52 -18.69 13.21 5.92
CA GLU A 52 -19.69 13.33 6.97
C GLU A 52 -19.57 12.20 8.01
N LEU A 53 -19.36 10.96 7.55
CA LEU A 53 -19.16 9.80 8.44
C LEU A 53 -17.85 9.89 9.22
N LEU A 54 -16.75 10.31 8.57
CA LEU A 54 -15.46 10.49 9.25
C LEU A 54 -15.56 11.53 10.37
N LEU A 55 -16.27 12.63 10.14
CA LEU A 55 -16.53 13.67 11.15
C LEU A 55 -17.45 13.17 12.26
N LEU A 56 -18.56 12.52 11.91
CA LEU A 56 -19.54 11.99 12.86
C LEU A 56 -18.92 11.00 13.85
N HIS A 57 -18.07 10.10 13.35
CA HIS A 57 -17.38 9.09 14.17
C HIS A 57 -16.06 9.58 14.77
N GLN A 58 -15.71 10.86 14.59
CA GLN A 58 -14.46 11.47 15.07
C GLN A 58 -13.21 10.72 14.58
N ILE A 59 -13.26 10.16 13.39
CA ILE A 59 -12.17 9.43 12.77
C ILE A 59 -11.08 10.42 12.35
N LYS A 60 -9.83 10.12 12.70
CA LYS A 60 -8.68 10.94 12.33
C LYS A 60 -8.44 10.89 10.83
N HIS A 61 -8.62 12.01 10.15
CA HIS A 61 -8.48 12.08 8.70
C HIS A 61 -7.84 13.38 8.20
N VAL A 62 -7.47 13.36 6.93
CA VAL A 62 -7.12 14.53 6.12
C VAL A 62 -8.01 14.51 4.89
N GLU A 63 -8.63 15.65 4.59
CA GLU A 63 -9.44 15.89 3.40
C GLU A 63 -8.58 16.49 2.29
N LEU A 64 -8.60 15.88 1.10
CA LEU A 64 -7.98 16.46 -0.10
C LEU A 64 -9.03 17.27 -0.87
N VAL A 65 -8.66 18.48 -1.29
CA VAL A 65 -9.56 19.41 -1.99
C VAL A 65 -10.08 18.83 -3.31
N GLN A 66 -9.36 17.90 -3.90
CA GLN A 66 -9.71 17.23 -5.15
C GLN A 66 -9.11 15.82 -5.17
N ASN A 67 -9.70 14.94 -5.98
CA ASN A 67 -9.16 13.60 -6.19
C ASN A 67 -7.78 13.66 -6.87
N LEU A 68 -6.75 13.19 -6.18
CA LEU A 68 -5.37 13.05 -6.67
C LEU A 68 -5.04 11.62 -7.11
N GLY A 69 -5.96 10.69 -6.90
CA GLY A 69 -5.79 9.26 -7.09
C GLY A 69 -5.01 8.59 -5.96
N ILE A 70 -5.03 7.27 -5.95
CA ILE A 70 -4.41 6.44 -4.90
C ILE A 70 -2.96 6.84 -4.59
N GLY A 71 -2.17 7.17 -5.61
CA GLY A 71 -0.78 7.62 -5.42
C GLY A 71 -0.70 8.93 -4.65
N GLY A 72 -1.54 9.91 -4.95
CA GLY A 72 -1.58 11.20 -4.25
C GLY A 72 -2.05 11.06 -2.80
N ALA A 73 -3.08 10.27 -2.57
CA ALA A 73 -3.58 9.98 -1.23
C ALA A 73 -2.51 9.29 -0.36
N VAL A 74 -1.87 8.24 -0.87
CA VAL A 74 -0.80 7.53 -0.16
C VAL A 74 0.40 8.42 0.09
N GLN A 75 0.81 9.25 -0.90
CA GLN A 75 1.90 10.22 -0.72
C GLN A 75 1.58 11.23 0.39
N THR A 76 0.33 11.70 0.47
CA THR A 76 -0.12 12.58 1.55
C THR A 76 0.07 11.92 2.92
N GLY A 77 -0.26 10.64 3.03
CA GLY A 77 0.01 9.86 4.24
C GLY A 77 1.50 9.76 4.59
N TYR A 78 2.38 9.54 3.61
CA TYR A 78 3.83 9.54 3.83
C TYR A 78 4.37 10.92 4.21
N LEU A 79 3.85 12.00 3.64
CA LEU A 79 4.17 13.37 4.07
C LEU A 79 3.77 13.61 5.52
N TYR A 80 2.58 13.16 5.91
CA TYR A 80 2.12 13.22 7.29
C TYR A 80 3.03 12.40 8.23
N ALA A 81 3.38 11.16 7.84
CA ALA A 81 4.27 10.28 8.60
C ALA A 81 5.63 10.95 8.84
N LYS A 82 6.23 11.54 7.81
CA LYS A 82 7.49 12.27 7.90
C LYS A 82 7.40 13.48 8.83
N ARG A 83 6.38 14.33 8.68
CA ARG A 83 6.18 15.55 9.48
C ARG A 83 5.99 15.25 10.97
N ASN A 84 5.36 14.11 11.28
CA ASN A 84 5.05 13.70 12.65
C ASN A 84 6.05 12.68 13.22
N ASN A 85 7.21 12.48 12.55
CA ASN A 85 8.31 11.62 13.00
C ASN A 85 7.88 10.17 13.30
N TYR A 86 7.07 9.56 12.44
CA TYR A 86 6.80 8.14 12.50
C TYR A 86 8.04 7.34 12.07
N ASP A 87 8.25 6.19 12.70
CA ASP A 87 9.38 5.30 12.44
C ASP A 87 9.02 4.28 11.33
N ILE A 88 7.75 3.88 11.27
CA ILE A 88 7.21 2.97 10.25
C ILE A 88 5.90 3.56 9.73
N ALA A 89 5.68 3.46 8.41
CA ALA A 89 4.40 3.79 7.77
C ALA A 89 3.92 2.62 6.91
N ILE A 90 2.62 2.35 6.95
CA ILE A 90 1.99 1.19 6.32
C ILE A 90 0.83 1.67 5.48
N GLN A 91 0.79 1.30 4.20
CA GLN A 91 -0.40 1.45 3.37
C GLN A 91 -1.38 0.34 3.74
N PHE A 92 -2.61 0.72 4.07
CA PHE A 92 -3.70 -0.18 4.45
C PHE A 92 -4.99 0.31 3.78
N ASP A 93 -5.47 -0.40 2.77
CA ASP A 93 -6.58 0.10 1.94
C ASP A 93 -7.90 0.15 2.72
N GLY A 94 -8.69 1.20 2.49
CA GLY A 94 -9.98 1.45 3.15
C GLY A 94 -11.12 0.53 2.70
N ASP A 95 -10.89 -0.35 1.72
CA ASP A 95 -11.91 -1.24 1.13
C ASP A 95 -12.15 -2.56 1.92
N GLY A 96 -11.44 -2.72 3.04
CA GLY A 96 -11.57 -3.88 3.92
C GLY A 96 -10.94 -5.19 3.43
N GLN A 97 -10.14 -5.15 2.36
CA GLN A 97 -9.44 -6.35 1.86
C GLN A 97 -8.26 -6.77 2.73
N HIS A 98 -7.61 -5.84 3.41
CA HIS A 98 -6.44 -6.12 4.24
C HIS A 98 -6.83 -6.63 5.63
N ASP A 99 -6.21 -7.72 6.05
CA ASP A 99 -6.38 -8.27 7.39
C ASP A 99 -5.43 -7.58 8.37
N ILE A 100 -5.97 -6.85 9.33
CA ILE A 100 -5.19 -6.15 10.35
C ILE A 100 -4.39 -7.12 11.24
N GLU A 101 -4.85 -8.34 11.43
CA GLU A 101 -4.15 -9.37 12.19
C GLU A 101 -2.86 -9.85 11.50
N SER A 102 -2.71 -9.59 10.20
CA SER A 102 -1.49 -9.86 9.45
C SER A 102 -0.40 -8.79 9.62
N LEU A 103 -0.69 -7.71 10.36
CA LEU A 103 0.21 -6.57 10.56
C LEU A 103 1.60 -6.97 11.09
N PRO A 104 1.75 -7.89 12.07
CA PRO A 104 3.05 -8.33 12.56
C PRO A 104 3.98 -8.85 11.45
N HIS A 105 3.44 -9.59 10.47
CA HIS A 105 4.25 -10.11 9.35
C HIS A 105 4.92 -9.00 8.53
N LEU A 106 4.29 -7.82 8.45
CA LEU A 106 4.86 -6.65 7.75
C LEU A 106 5.82 -5.87 8.63
N ILE A 107 5.54 -5.74 9.92
CA ILE A 107 6.27 -4.85 10.83
C ILE A 107 7.52 -5.52 11.38
N ASP A 108 7.43 -6.78 11.82
CA ASP A 108 8.51 -7.45 12.55
C ASP A 108 9.81 -7.54 11.76
N PRO A 109 9.84 -7.84 10.44
CA PRO A 109 11.09 -7.82 9.68
C PRO A 109 11.75 -6.43 9.64
N ILE A 110 10.93 -5.35 9.71
CA ILE A 110 11.44 -3.98 9.74
C ILE A 110 12.01 -3.66 11.13
N ILE A 111 11.29 -4.00 12.20
CA ILE A 111 11.74 -3.77 13.59
C ILE A 111 13.02 -4.55 13.87
N ASN A 112 13.11 -5.78 13.38
CA ASN A 112 14.30 -6.62 13.53
C ASN A 112 15.48 -6.17 12.65
N GLY A 113 15.28 -5.17 11.78
CA GLY A 113 16.32 -4.68 10.87
C GLY A 113 16.66 -5.65 9.72
N GLU A 114 15.77 -6.59 9.41
CA GLU A 114 15.92 -7.55 8.31
C GLU A 114 15.54 -6.90 6.96
N ALA A 115 14.53 -6.03 6.95
CA ALA A 115 14.04 -5.30 5.79
C ALA A 115 13.91 -3.81 6.07
N ASP A 116 13.95 -3.00 5.01
CA ASP A 116 13.61 -1.57 5.05
C ASP A 116 12.17 -1.35 4.54
N PHE A 117 11.69 -2.26 3.67
CA PHE A 117 10.36 -2.25 3.08
C PHE A 117 9.81 -3.67 2.96
N THR A 118 8.59 -3.89 3.42
CA THR A 118 7.90 -5.17 3.32
C THR A 118 6.65 -5.06 2.46
N VAL A 119 6.32 -6.15 1.77
CA VAL A 119 5.15 -6.27 0.90
C VAL A 119 4.35 -7.49 1.30
N GLY A 120 3.10 -7.28 1.68
CA GLY A 120 2.17 -8.36 1.95
C GLY A 120 1.74 -9.05 0.65
N SER A 121 1.92 -10.36 0.58
CA SER A 121 1.71 -11.15 -0.63
C SER A 121 0.65 -12.21 -0.44
N ARG A 122 -0.15 -12.40 -1.47
CA ARG A 122 -1.13 -13.49 -1.60
C ARG A 122 -0.53 -14.78 -2.17
N PHE A 123 0.74 -14.73 -2.63
CA PHE A 123 1.35 -15.79 -3.46
C PHE A 123 2.59 -16.43 -2.84
N VAL A 124 2.96 -16.09 -1.62
CA VAL A 124 4.03 -16.74 -0.87
C VAL A 124 3.50 -17.86 0.03
N LYS A 125 4.39 -18.72 0.53
CA LYS A 125 4.04 -19.99 1.16
C LYS A 125 3.12 -19.87 2.39
N ASP A 126 3.23 -18.79 3.15
CA ASP A 126 2.47 -18.57 4.40
C ASP A 126 1.28 -17.62 4.21
N SER A 127 0.91 -17.33 2.96
CA SER A 127 -0.26 -16.52 2.67
C SER A 127 -1.55 -17.32 2.80
N ILE A 128 -2.55 -16.75 3.46
CA ILE A 128 -3.92 -17.24 3.49
C ILE A 128 -4.75 -16.27 2.64
N SER A 129 -5.18 -16.69 1.47
CA SER A 129 -5.96 -15.84 0.60
C SER A 129 -7.21 -16.58 0.15
N ASP A 130 -8.37 -16.07 0.52
CA ASP A 130 -9.66 -16.48 -0.02
C ASP A 130 -9.88 -15.90 -1.43
N PHE A 131 -8.96 -15.04 -1.87
CA PHE A 131 -9.05 -14.32 -3.13
C PHE A 131 -8.71 -15.21 -4.34
N LYS A 132 -9.73 -15.55 -5.12
CA LYS A 132 -9.58 -16.24 -6.42
C LYS A 132 -9.33 -15.20 -7.52
N SER A 133 -8.07 -14.94 -7.84
CA SER A 133 -7.77 -14.09 -9.00
C SER A 133 -8.05 -14.84 -10.31
N THR A 134 -8.61 -14.13 -11.31
CA THR A 134 -8.80 -14.70 -12.65
C THR A 134 -7.46 -15.06 -13.30
N GLY A 135 -7.43 -16.12 -14.15
CA GLY A 135 -6.21 -16.54 -14.81
C GLY A 135 -5.50 -15.43 -15.60
N ALA A 136 -6.28 -14.53 -16.24
CA ALA A 136 -5.73 -13.38 -16.95
C ALA A 136 -5.01 -12.39 -15.99
N ARG A 137 -5.57 -12.11 -14.81
CA ARG A 137 -4.94 -11.26 -13.81
C ARG A 137 -3.64 -11.88 -13.26
N GLN A 138 -3.66 -13.19 -13.00
CA GLN A 138 -2.46 -13.91 -12.56
C GLN A 138 -1.35 -13.89 -13.60
N LEU A 139 -1.69 -14.02 -14.89
CA LEU A 139 -0.73 -13.92 -15.99
C LEU A 139 -0.11 -12.51 -16.04
N GLY A 140 -0.93 -11.46 -15.91
CA GLY A 140 -0.45 -10.09 -15.86
C GLY A 140 0.52 -9.85 -14.70
N ILE A 141 0.17 -10.28 -13.49
CA ILE A 141 1.04 -10.17 -12.32
C ILE A 141 2.39 -10.90 -12.55
N LYS A 142 2.35 -12.12 -13.12
CA LYS A 142 3.58 -12.87 -13.44
C LYS A 142 4.47 -12.15 -14.48
N ILE A 143 3.89 -11.50 -15.48
CA ILE A 143 4.64 -10.72 -16.48
C ILE A 143 5.33 -9.54 -15.79
N LEU A 144 4.58 -8.74 -15.02
CA LEU A 144 5.14 -7.60 -14.28
C LEU A 144 6.22 -8.03 -13.27
N SER A 145 5.99 -9.10 -12.52
CA SER A 145 6.97 -9.67 -11.58
C SER A 145 8.28 -10.06 -12.28
N ARG A 146 8.20 -10.68 -13.46
CA ARG A 146 9.39 -11.02 -14.26
C ARG A 146 10.10 -9.78 -14.78
N LEU A 147 9.34 -8.77 -15.21
CA LEU A 147 9.90 -7.52 -15.71
C LEU A 147 10.64 -6.76 -14.60
N ILE A 148 10.03 -6.63 -13.42
CA ILE A 148 10.67 -6.02 -12.24
C ILE A 148 11.93 -6.80 -11.87
N LYS A 149 11.86 -8.14 -11.82
CA LYS A 149 13.05 -8.96 -11.53
C LYS A 149 14.18 -8.75 -12.54
N TRP A 150 13.85 -8.61 -13.82
CA TRP A 150 14.84 -8.39 -14.88
C TRP A 150 15.51 -7.01 -14.78
N THR A 151 14.73 -5.98 -14.45
CA THR A 151 15.21 -4.59 -14.38
C THR A 151 15.88 -4.25 -13.05
N SER A 152 15.35 -4.74 -11.91
CA SER A 152 15.78 -4.36 -10.55
C SER A 152 16.47 -5.47 -9.77
N LYS A 153 16.47 -6.72 -10.27
CA LYS A 153 16.90 -7.94 -9.57
C LYS A 153 16.09 -8.28 -8.31
N ILE A 154 15.09 -7.47 -7.94
CA ILE A 154 14.17 -7.72 -6.83
C ILE A 154 13.15 -8.79 -7.28
N GLN A 155 12.95 -9.81 -6.47
CA GLN A 155 11.96 -10.85 -6.75
C GLN A 155 10.71 -10.63 -5.87
N ILE A 156 9.65 -10.07 -6.47
CA ILE A 156 8.34 -9.89 -5.86
C ILE A 156 7.33 -10.67 -6.68
N LYS A 157 6.52 -11.50 -6.03
CA LYS A 157 5.44 -12.26 -6.69
C LYS A 157 4.16 -11.45 -6.78
N ASP A 158 3.83 -10.69 -5.74
CA ASP A 158 2.63 -9.85 -5.66
C ASP A 158 2.95 -8.37 -5.88
N VAL A 159 3.30 -8.03 -7.11
CA VAL A 159 3.69 -6.67 -7.51
C VAL A 159 2.54 -5.65 -7.46
N THR A 160 1.31 -6.11 -7.28
CA THR A 160 0.10 -5.27 -7.24
C THR A 160 -0.49 -5.16 -5.84
N SER A 161 0.21 -5.63 -4.81
CA SER A 161 -0.27 -5.52 -3.45
C SER A 161 -0.13 -4.10 -2.92
N GLY A 162 -1.20 -3.53 -2.39
CA GLY A 162 -1.22 -2.27 -1.65
C GLY A 162 -0.83 -2.42 -0.19
N TYR A 163 -0.85 -3.64 0.38
CA TYR A 163 -0.49 -3.86 1.78
C TYR A 163 1.02 -3.88 1.98
N ARG A 164 1.58 -2.75 2.40
CA ARG A 164 3.02 -2.49 2.42
C ARG A 164 3.43 -1.73 3.65
N ALA A 165 4.62 -2.01 4.18
CA ALA A 165 5.20 -1.25 5.27
C ALA A 165 6.62 -0.78 4.91
N GLY A 166 6.99 0.42 5.34
CA GLY A 166 8.31 0.98 5.14
C GLY A 166 8.83 1.67 6.38
N ASN A 167 10.14 1.53 6.62
CA ASN A 167 10.82 2.23 7.69
C ASN A 167 11.03 3.73 7.37
N LYS A 168 11.72 4.44 8.25
CA LYS A 168 11.98 5.87 8.13
C LYS A 168 12.69 6.25 6.82
N LYS A 169 13.59 5.41 6.30
CA LYS A 169 14.24 5.66 5.01
C LYS A 169 13.22 5.65 3.87
N VAL A 170 12.28 4.69 3.89
CA VAL A 170 11.21 4.59 2.88
C VAL A 170 10.25 5.76 3.02
N ILE A 171 9.85 6.13 4.26
CA ILE A 171 9.02 7.31 4.52
C ILE A 171 9.65 8.57 3.91
N GLU A 172 10.96 8.77 4.08
CA GLU A 172 11.67 9.91 3.51
C GLU A 172 11.66 9.93 1.98
N GLN A 173 11.82 8.76 1.33
CA GLN A 173 11.78 8.64 -0.12
C GLN A 173 10.38 8.88 -0.66
N PHE A 174 9.36 8.22 -0.11
CA PHE A 174 7.99 8.32 -0.57
C PHE A 174 7.33 9.68 -0.25
N ALA A 175 7.76 10.34 0.80
CA ALA A 175 7.36 11.73 1.06
C ALA A 175 7.95 12.72 0.03
N LYS A 176 9.10 12.42 -0.58
CA LYS A 176 9.69 13.26 -1.66
C LYS A 176 9.05 12.96 -3.01
N PHE A 177 8.90 11.69 -3.30
CA PHE A 177 8.35 11.20 -4.55
C PHE A 177 7.61 9.88 -4.33
N TYR A 178 6.37 9.82 -4.82
CA TYR A 178 5.57 8.60 -4.87
C TYR A 178 4.86 8.54 -6.23
N PRO A 179 4.88 7.40 -6.92
CA PRO A 179 4.26 7.29 -8.23
C PRO A 179 2.75 7.55 -8.16
N SER A 180 2.23 8.41 -9.03
CA SER A 180 0.81 8.80 -8.98
C SER A 180 -0.11 7.82 -9.69
N LYS A 181 0.32 7.27 -10.84
CA LYS A 181 -0.54 6.52 -11.75
C LYS A 181 -0.58 5.01 -11.45
N TYR A 182 0.57 4.42 -11.21
CA TYR A 182 0.74 2.98 -10.96
C TYR A 182 1.67 2.76 -9.75
N PRO A 183 1.25 3.21 -8.55
CA PRO A 183 2.16 3.31 -7.42
C PRO A 183 2.77 1.98 -7.00
N GLU A 184 2.02 0.86 -7.11
CA GLU A 184 2.51 -0.42 -6.65
C GLU A 184 3.73 -0.89 -7.47
N PRO A 185 3.66 -1.10 -8.78
CA PRO A 185 4.81 -1.60 -9.53
C PRO A 185 5.93 -0.57 -9.72
N GLU A 186 5.61 0.71 -9.86
CA GLU A 186 6.62 1.76 -10.09
C GLU A 186 7.47 2.04 -8.84
N SER A 187 6.88 1.95 -7.64
CA SER A 187 7.60 2.20 -6.39
C SER A 187 8.78 1.25 -6.18
N TYR A 188 8.73 0.01 -6.70
CA TYR A 188 9.86 -0.92 -6.59
C TYR A 188 11.10 -0.41 -7.32
N MET A 189 10.93 0.20 -8.49
CA MET A 189 12.04 0.75 -9.26
C MET A 189 12.70 1.90 -8.51
N HIS A 190 11.89 2.80 -7.93
CA HIS A 190 12.39 3.91 -7.13
C HIS A 190 13.12 3.45 -5.86
N LEU A 191 12.60 2.45 -5.16
CA LEU A 191 13.25 1.91 -3.96
C LEU A 191 14.56 1.17 -4.29
N PHE A 192 14.59 0.49 -5.43
CA PHE A 192 15.79 -0.23 -5.87
C PHE A 192 16.99 0.70 -6.07
N SER A 193 16.80 1.84 -6.74
CA SER A 193 17.88 2.82 -6.96
C SER A 193 18.44 3.40 -5.66
N LYS A 194 17.67 3.32 -4.56
CA LYS A 194 18.06 3.83 -3.23
C LYS A 194 18.60 2.75 -2.27
N ASN A 195 18.93 1.55 -2.78
CA ASN A 195 19.46 0.43 -1.99
C ASN A 195 18.55 0.03 -0.80
N ILE A 196 17.24 0.13 -0.97
CA ILE A 196 16.25 -0.29 0.01
C ILE A 196 16.10 -1.81 -0.02
N ARG A 197 16.23 -2.45 1.13
CA ARG A 197 16.03 -3.90 1.27
C ARG A 197 14.54 -4.21 1.28
N VAL A 198 14.07 -4.87 0.22
CA VAL A 198 12.66 -5.23 0.04
C VAL A 198 12.45 -6.71 0.37
N GLN A 199 11.45 -7.01 1.19
CA GLN A 199 11.05 -8.38 1.54
C GLN A 199 9.56 -8.60 1.28
N GLU A 200 9.21 -9.73 0.67
CA GLU A 200 7.83 -10.17 0.48
C GLU A 200 7.43 -11.13 1.60
N VAL A 201 6.31 -10.85 2.26
CA VAL A 201 5.80 -11.61 3.41
C VAL A 201 4.39 -12.13 3.16
N GLY A 202 4.04 -13.29 3.70
CA GLY A 202 2.69 -13.84 3.58
C GLY A 202 1.70 -13.07 4.45
N VAL A 203 0.57 -12.69 3.87
CA VAL A 203 -0.52 -12.02 4.59
C VAL A 203 -1.86 -12.66 4.23
N ARG A 204 -2.85 -12.45 5.09
CA ARG A 204 -4.23 -12.75 4.77
C ARG A 204 -4.88 -11.56 4.08
N MET A 205 -5.61 -11.85 3.00
CA MET A 205 -6.43 -10.86 2.30
C MET A 205 -7.82 -11.43 2.06
N PHE A 206 -8.83 -10.59 2.29
CA PHE A 206 -10.24 -10.92 2.09
C PHE A 206 -10.71 -10.52 0.68
N GLU A 207 -11.85 -11.03 0.27
CA GLU A 207 -12.56 -10.48 -0.87
C GLU A 207 -13.13 -9.10 -0.50
N ARG A 208 -13.18 -8.19 -1.48
CA ARG A 208 -13.74 -6.85 -1.28
C ARG A 208 -15.19 -6.95 -0.81
N LEU A 209 -15.53 -6.26 0.28
CA LEU A 209 -16.86 -6.31 0.87
C LEU A 209 -17.86 -5.48 0.07
N THR A 210 -17.42 -4.36 -0.53
CA THR A 210 -18.24 -3.39 -1.26
C THR A 210 -17.55 -2.92 -2.54
N GLY A 211 -18.33 -2.39 -3.47
CA GLY A 211 -17.80 -1.80 -4.71
C GLY A 211 -17.58 -2.80 -5.86
N LYS A 212 -17.52 -2.27 -7.10
CA LYS A 212 -17.21 -3.04 -8.31
C LYS A 212 -15.77 -2.77 -8.72
N SER A 213 -15.03 -3.82 -9.11
CA SER A 213 -13.71 -3.64 -9.75
C SER A 213 -13.86 -2.71 -10.97
N SER A 214 -13.18 -1.59 -10.96
CA SER A 214 -13.20 -0.59 -12.04
C SER A 214 -12.45 -1.02 -13.31
N ILE A 215 -11.83 -2.21 -13.32
CA ILE A 215 -10.97 -2.68 -14.42
C ILE A 215 -11.74 -3.66 -15.28
N ASN A 216 -12.17 -3.23 -16.48
CA ASN A 216 -12.63 -4.12 -17.54
C ASN A 216 -11.43 -4.63 -18.39
N LEU A 217 -11.66 -5.64 -19.25
CA LEU A 217 -10.58 -6.30 -20.01
C LEU A 217 -9.74 -5.33 -20.86
N ARG A 218 -10.35 -4.34 -21.50
CA ARG A 218 -9.63 -3.32 -22.31
C ARG A 218 -8.75 -2.44 -21.43
N LYS A 219 -9.27 -1.98 -20.28
CA LYS A 219 -8.50 -1.22 -19.29
C LYS A 219 -7.36 -2.05 -18.72
N ALA A 220 -7.56 -3.36 -18.51
CA ALA A 220 -6.52 -4.26 -18.02
C ALA A 220 -5.33 -4.39 -19.00
N VAL A 221 -5.60 -4.48 -20.31
CA VAL A 221 -4.55 -4.55 -21.33
C VAL A 221 -3.79 -3.22 -21.42
N SER A 222 -4.49 -2.08 -21.46
CA SER A 222 -3.86 -0.76 -21.44
C SER A 222 -2.99 -0.58 -20.19
N TYR A 223 -3.53 -0.94 -19.02
CA TYR A 223 -2.79 -0.93 -17.75
C TYR A 223 -1.48 -1.73 -17.85
N MET A 224 -1.51 -2.95 -18.40
CA MET A 224 -0.33 -3.80 -18.54
C MET A 224 0.74 -3.17 -19.43
N ILE A 225 0.34 -2.54 -20.55
CA ILE A 225 1.26 -1.86 -21.47
C ILE A 225 1.87 -0.63 -20.77
N ASP A 226 1.04 0.22 -20.19
CA ASP A 226 1.47 1.46 -19.56
C ASP A 226 2.43 1.19 -18.39
N VAL A 227 2.08 0.24 -17.52
CA VAL A 227 2.92 -0.15 -16.37
C VAL A 227 4.25 -0.75 -16.83
N SER A 228 4.22 -1.61 -17.86
CA SER A 228 5.45 -2.21 -18.39
C SER A 228 6.37 -1.15 -18.98
N LEU A 229 5.81 -0.17 -19.71
CA LEU A 229 6.57 0.95 -20.25
C LEU A 229 7.16 1.84 -19.14
N SER A 230 6.36 2.14 -18.13
CA SER A 230 6.80 2.93 -16.98
C SER A 230 7.96 2.27 -16.24
N ILE A 231 7.87 0.95 -15.95
CA ILE A 231 8.98 0.19 -15.35
C ILE A 231 10.25 0.28 -16.20
N LEU A 232 10.14 0.12 -17.52
CA LEU A 232 11.29 0.17 -18.41
C LEU A 232 11.94 1.57 -18.47
N ILE A 233 11.11 2.61 -18.57
CA ILE A 233 11.58 4.00 -18.60
C ILE A 233 12.28 4.35 -17.29
N THR A 234 11.66 4.04 -16.15
CA THR A 234 12.25 4.29 -14.82
C THR A 234 13.56 3.53 -14.66
N ALA A 235 13.60 2.26 -15.10
CA ALA A 235 14.84 1.46 -15.05
C ALA A 235 15.98 2.03 -15.91
N LEU A 236 15.67 2.72 -17.00
CA LEU A 236 16.67 3.37 -17.85
C LEU A 236 17.16 4.68 -17.23
N LEU A 237 16.25 5.51 -16.73
CA LEU A 237 16.58 6.80 -16.13
C LEU A 237 17.39 6.67 -14.84
N GLU A 238 17.07 5.69 -13.99
CA GLU A 238 17.76 5.50 -12.72
C GLU A 238 19.10 4.73 -12.83
N LYS A 239 19.49 4.27 -14.02
CA LYS A 239 20.84 3.73 -14.29
C LYS A 239 21.87 4.81 -14.61
N GLU A 240 21.42 6.02 -14.91
CA GLU A 240 22.30 7.14 -15.29
C GLU A 240 22.70 8.02 -14.08
N ASP A 241 22.09 7.82 -12.91
CA ASP A 241 22.44 8.45 -11.62
C ASP A 241 23.22 7.49 -10.70
#